data_b357ecf41b1014d6c7101c16c921a114
#
_entry.id   b357ecf41b1014d6c7101c16c921a114
#
_cell.length_a   1.000
_cell.length_b   1.000
_cell.length_c   1.000
_cell.angle_alpha   90.00
_cell.angle_beta   90.00
_cell.angle_gamma   90.00
#
_symmetry.space_group_name_H-M   'P 1'
#
loop_
_entity.id
_entity.type
_entity.pdbx_description
1 polymer ?
#
loop_
_entity_poly.entity_id
_entity_poly.type
_entity_poly.pdbx_seq_one_letter_code
_entity_poly.pdbx_strand_id
1 'polypeptide(L)'
;NNRRGDLMLLINGMPVIHIELKRSGVPVSQAYNQIEKYAYEGVFTGLFSLVQVFVAMNPDETRYFANPGPDGQFNTDYYFHWADFNNEPINDWKAIASSLLSIPMAHQLIGFYTVADNADGVLKVMRSYQYYAASAISDVVSKTKWDSGKQRGGYIWHTTGSGKTMTSFKSAQLISNSNDADKVIFLTDRIAVSYTHLRAH
;
A
#
# COMPACT_ATOMS: atom_id res chain seq x y z
N ASN A 1 -13.94 12.70 -26.38
CA ASN A 1 -13.01 13.45 -25.53
C ASN A 1 -11.70 12.67 -25.42
N ASN A 2 -10.63 13.16 -26.09
CA ASN A 2 -9.29 12.60 -25.95
C ASN A 2 -8.74 13.03 -24.58
N ARG A 3 -8.92 12.19 -23.56
CA ARG A 3 -8.28 12.37 -22.27
C ARG A 3 -6.96 11.60 -22.26
N ARG A 4 -5.91 12.17 -21.73
CA ARG A 4 -4.57 11.57 -21.66
C ARG A 4 -4.16 11.53 -20.20
N GLY A 5 -3.91 10.33 -19.68
CA GLY A 5 -3.11 10.15 -18.46
C GLY A 5 -1.62 10.16 -18.83
N ASP A 6 -0.75 10.50 -17.87
CA ASP A 6 0.67 10.61 -18.17
C ASP A 6 1.35 9.23 -18.26
N LEU A 7 1.15 8.36 -17.27
CA LEU A 7 1.76 7.04 -17.23
C LEU A 7 0.87 6.02 -16.53
N MET A 8 0.90 4.78 -17.00
CA MET A 8 0.15 3.67 -16.43
C MET A 8 1.05 2.46 -16.29
N LEU A 9 1.13 1.87 -15.10
CA LEU A 9 1.75 0.56 -14.92
C LEU A 9 0.72 -0.54 -15.12
N LEU A 10 1.10 -1.53 -15.91
CA LEU A 10 0.26 -2.66 -16.26
C LEU A 10 0.85 -3.96 -15.71
N ILE A 11 0.00 -4.84 -15.18
CA ILE A 11 0.36 -6.23 -14.88
C ILE A 11 -0.45 -7.11 -15.84
N ASN A 12 0.23 -7.84 -16.71
CA ASN A 12 -0.40 -8.67 -17.75
C ASN A 12 -1.43 -7.91 -18.60
N GLY A 13 -1.15 -6.65 -18.91
CA GLY A 13 -2.05 -5.79 -19.69
C GLY A 13 -3.16 -5.11 -18.88
N MET A 14 -3.31 -5.43 -17.60
CA MET A 14 -4.29 -4.80 -16.71
C MET A 14 -3.69 -3.56 -16.05
N PRO A 15 -4.35 -2.39 -16.13
CA PRO A 15 -3.88 -1.18 -15.48
C PRO A 15 -4.05 -1.28 -13.97
N VAL A 16 -2.96 -1.15 -13.22
CA VAL A 16 -2.97 -1.30 -11.76
C VAL A 16 -2.50 -0.07 -11.00
N ILE A 17 -1.61 0.73 -11.59
CA ILE A 17 -1.15 1.99 -11.01
C ILE A 17 -1.23 3.08 -12.07
N HIS A 18 -1.89 4.18 -11.75
CA HIS A 18 -1.88 5.40 -12.56
C HIS A 18 -0.94 6.43 -11.94
N ILE A 19 -0.09 7.02 -12.75
CA ILE A 19 0.90 8.02 -12.34
C ILE A 19 0.62 9.31 -13.09
N GLU A 20 0.43 10.39 -12.34
CA GLU A 20 0.29 11.74 -12.87
C GLU A 20 1.54 12.55 -12.57
N LEU A 21 2.14 13.14 -13.60
CA LEU A 21 3.43 13.81 -13.54
C LEU A 21 3.28 15.33 -13.61
N LYS A 22 4.11 16.03 -12.88
CA LYS A 22 4.28 17.48 -13.01
C LYS A 22 5.75 17.81 -13.19
N ARG A 23 6.01 18.89 -13.93
CA ARG A 23 7.38 19.42 -14.10
C ARG A 23 7.92 19.99 -12.80
N SER A 24 9.24 20.13 -12.70
CA SER A 24 9.90 20.82 -11.58
C SER A 24 9.31 22.22 -11.37
N GLY A 25 9.19 22.64 -10.12
CA GLY A 25 8.58 23.90 -9.71
C GLY A 25 7.04 23.90 -9.67
N VAL A 26 6.38 22.84 -10.12
CA VAL A 26 4.93 22.69 -9.98
C VAL A 26 4.63 21.81 -8.76
N PRO A 27 3.82 22.27 -7.80
CA PRO A 27 3.49 21.49 -6.61
C PRO A 27 2.84 20.15 -6.97
N VAL A 28 3.21 19.09 -6.25
CA VAL A 28 2.64 17.74 -6.44
C VAL A 28 1.13 17.72 -6.20
N SER A 29 0.60 18.68 -5.43
CA SER A 29 -0.84 18.87 -5.23
C SER A 29 -1.63 19.05 -6.53
N GLN A 30 -1.03 19.65 -7.56
CA GLN A 30 -1.69 19.76 -8.85
C GLN A 30 -1.84 18.40 -9.54
N ALA A 31 -0.92 17.45 -9.28
CA ALA A 31 -1.05 16.09 -9.82
C ALA A 31 -2.19 15.33 -9.14
N TYR A 32 -2.26 15.33 -7.82
CA TYR A 32 -3.35 14.60 -7.15
C TYR A 32 -4.71 15.27 -7.35
N ASN A 33 -4.82 16.58 -7.40
CA ASN A 33 -6.06 17.26 -7.77
C ASN A 33 -6.53 16.91 -9.20
N GLN A 34 -5.58 16.68 -10.10
CA GLN A 34 -5.90 16.23 -11.47
C GLN A 34 -6.40 14.79 -11.49
N ILE A 35 -5.81 13.90 -10.68
CA ILE A 35 -6.30 12.52 -10.51
C ILE A 35 -7.73 12.53 -9.95
N GLU A 36 -8.00 13.31 -8.92
CA GLU A 36 -9.34 13.48 -8.36
C GLU A 36 -10.34 13.94 -9.40
N LYS A 37 -9.99 14.97 -10.16
CA LYS A 37 -10.81 15.46 -11.28
C LYS A 37 -11.10 14.35 -12.27
N TYR A 38 -10.11 13.57 -12.68
CA TYR A 38 -10.30 12.45 -13.60
C TYR A 38 -11.24 11.38 -13.03
N ALA A 39 -11.13 11.08 -11.74
CA ALA A 39 -12.02 10.14 -11.09
C ALA A 39 -13.48 10.63 -11.10
N TYR A 40 -13.72 11.88 -10.69
CA TYR A 40 -15.06 12.48 -10.72
C TYR A 40 -15.64 12.61 -12.15
N GLU A 41 -14.79 12.74 -13.15
CA GLU A 41 -15.20 12.78 -14.56
C GLU A 41 -15.39 11.38 -15.17
N GLY A 42 -15.26 10.30 -14.37
CA GLY A 42 -15.49 8.93 -14.82
C GLY A 42 -14.38 8.37 -15.72
N VAL A 43 -13.14 8.85 -15.61
CA VAL A 43 -12.01 8.31 -16.39
C VAL A 43 -11.67 6.90 -15.94
N PHE A 44 -11.74 6.62 -14.63
CA PHE A 44 -11.42 5.33 -14.06
C PHE A 44 -12.62 4.37 -14.05
N THR A 45 -13.17 4.11 -15.25
CA THR A 45 -14.30 3.20 -15.48
C THR A 45 -13.93 2.11 -16.49
N GLY A 46 -14.72 1.06 -16.60
CA GLY A 46 -14.43 -0.08 -17.47
C GLY A 46 -13.09 -0.73 -17.12
N LEU A 47 -12.18 -0.87 -18.07
CA LEU A 47 -10.86 -1.47 -17.83
C LEU A 47 -10.03 -0.65 -16.79
N PHE A 48 -10.16 0.67 -16.79
CA PHE A 48 -9.41 1.54 -15.86
C PHE A 48 -9.96 1.52 -14.44
N SER A 49 -11.10 0.88 -14.17
CA SER A 49 -11.55 0.63 -12.78
C SER A 49 -10.64 -0.35 -12.03
N LEU A 50 -9.78 -1.07 -12.74
CA LEU A 50 -8.76 -1.95 -12.15
C LEU A 50 -7.58 -1.21 -11.51
N VAL A 51 -7.45 0.11 -11.74
CA VAL A 51 -6.42 0.92 -11.09
C VAL A 51 -6.65 0.92 -9.58
N GLN A 52 -5.69 0.39 -8.84
CA GLN A 52 -5.76 0.24 -7.38
C GLN A 52 -5.02 1.36 -6.64
N VAL A 53 -3.94 1.86 -7.23
CA VAL A 53 -3.07 2.86 -6.62
C VAL A 53 -2.86 4.03 -7.58
N PHE A 54 -2.92 5.21 -7.02
CA PHE A 54 -2.55 6.46 -7.68
C PHE A 54 -1.19 6.94 -7.18
N VAL A 55 -0.40 7.52 -8.08
CA VAL A 55 0.86 8.18 -7.77
C VAL A 55 0.86 9.56 -8.39
N ALA A 56 1.03 10.56 -7.56
CA ALA A 56 1.22 11.96 -7.95
C ALA A 56 2.69 12.32 -7.77
N MET A 57 3.37 12.79 -8.82
CA MET A 57 4.82 12.97 -8.81
C MET A 57 5.25 14.23 -9.54
N ASN A 58 6.27 14.88 -9.00
CA ASN A 58 7.15 15.79 -9.70
C ASN A 58 8.62 15.34 -9.44
N PRO A 59 9.66 15.99 -9.99
CA PRO A 59 11.04 15.56 -9.76
C PRO A 59 11.50 15.55 -8.30
N ASP A 60 10.84 16.30 -7.44
CA ASP A 60 11.28 16.61 -6.08
C ASP A 60 10.35 16.04 -5.00
N GLU A 61 9.18 15.53 -5.37
CA GLU A 61 8.19 14.99 -4.44
C GLU A 61 7.32 13.92 -5.09
N THR A 62 7.00 12.88 -4.32
CA THR A 62 6.05 11.84 -4.72
C THR A 62 5.06 11.56 -3.60
N ARG A 63 3.78 11.44 -3.98
CA ARG A 63 2.70 10.94 -3.12
C ARG A 63 2.05 9.72 -3.76
N TYR A 64 1.71 8.74 -2.95
CA TYR A 64 0.92 7.59 -3.40
C TYR A 64 -0.26 7.34 -2.47
N PHE A 65 -1.35 6.85 -3.03
CA PHE A 65 -2.59 6.61 -2.29
C PHE A 65 -3.45 5.57 -3.02
N ALA A 66 -4.32 4.92 -2.28
CA ALA A 66 -5.25 3.95 -2.86
C ALA A 66 -6.35 4.65 -3.66
N ASN A 67 -6.84 3.97 -4.72
CA ASN A 67 -8.04 4.39 -5.40
C ASN A 67 -9.25 4.18 -4.47
N PRO A 68 -9.99 5.23 -4.11
CA PRO A 68 -11.14 5.10 -3.21
C PRO A 68 -12.34 4.39 -3.85
N GLY A 69 -12.27 4.11 -5.16
CA GLY A 69 -13.39 3.53 -5.91
C GLY A 69 -14.44 4.59 -6.31
N PRO A 70 -15.49 4.17 -7.02
CA PRO A 70 -16.47 5.09 -7.60
C PRO A 70 -17.31 5.83 -6.55
N ASP A 71 -17.55 5.21 -5.40
CA ASP A 71 -18.36 5.77 -4.31
C ASP A 71 -17.50 6.32 -3.16
N GLY A 72 -16.16 6.18 -3.26
CA GLY A 72 -15.23 6.62 -2.24
C GLY A 72 -14.86 8.10 -2.37
N GLN A 73 -14.40 8.67 -1.28
CA GLN A 73 -13.93 10.05 -1.23
C GLN A 73 -12.41 10.12 -1.14
N PHE A 74 -11.82 11.01 -1.92
CA PHE A 74 -10.41 11.34 -1.79
C PHE A 74 -10.16 12.07 -0.47
N ASN A 75 -9.08 11.67 0.23
CA ASN A 75 -8.69 12.28 1.49
C ASN A 75 -7.16 12.38 1.54
N THR A 76 -6.67 13.61 1.60
CA THR A 76 -5.23 13.91 1.61
C THR A 76 -4.49 13.35 2.83
N ASP A 77 -5.17 13.02 3.92
CA ASP A 77 -4.58 12.36 5.09
C ASP A 77 -4.05 10.94 4.77
N TYR A 78 -4.53 10.37 3.66
CA TYR A 78 -4.10 9.06 3.15
C TYR A 78 -3.17 9.15 1.94
N TYR A 79 -2.60 10.33 1.64
CA TYR A 79 -1.60 10.54 0.60
C TYR A 79 -0.21 10.46 1.20
N PHE A 80 0.45 9.33 0.99
CA PHE A 80 1.66 8.96 1.69
C PHE A 80 2.91 9.28 0.87
N HIS A 81 4.00 9.60 1.55
CA HIS A 81 5.34 9.52 0.98
C HIS A 81 5.82 8.07 1.00
N TRP A 82 6.53 7.67 -0.05
CA TRP A 82 7.35 6.48 0.05
C TRP A 82 8.62 6.84 0.82
N ALA A 83 9.03 5.97 1.72
CA ALA A 83 10.22 6.16 2.55
C ALA A 83 11.09 4.91 2.51
N ASP A 84 12.34 5.05 2.90
CA ASP A 84 13.26 3.94 3.08
C ASP A 84 13.00 3.15 4.37
N PHE A 85 13.87 2.17 4.65
CA PHE A 85 13.76 1.35 5.86
C PHE A 85 13.88 2.15 7.17
N ASN A 86 14.58 3.28 7.17
CA ASN A 86 14.72 4.17 8.31
C ASN A 86 13.55 5.18 8.42
N ASN A 87 12.55 5.03 7.56
CA ASN A 87 11.40 5.93 7.44
C ASN A 87 11.78 7.36 6.97
N GLU A 88 12.90 7.48 6.22
CA GLU A 88 13.29 8.73 5.58
C GLU A 88 12.61 8.84 4.22
N PRO A 89 11.85 9.92 3.94
CA PRO A 89 11.14 10.09 2.68
C PRO A 89 12.08 10.09 1.47
N ILE A 90 11.72 9.30 0.46
CA ILE A 90 12.41 9.29 -0.83
C ILE A 90 11.71 10.26 -1.76
N ASN A 91 12.39 11.37 -2.08
CA ASN A 91 11.82 12.45 -2.90
C ASN A 91 12.34 12.44 -4.34
N ASP A 92 13.56 11.95 -4.59
CA ASP A 92 14.12 11.88 -5.94
C ASP A 92 13.32 10.91 -6.83
N TRP A 93 12.89 11.38 -7.98
CA TRP A 93 12.08 10.58 -8.90
C TRP A 93 12.77 9.32 -9.42
N LYS A 94 14.12 9.33 -9.57
CA LYS A 94 14.87 8.14 -10.00
C LYS A 94 14.90 7.09 -8.91
N ALA A 95 15.08 7.53 -7.67
CA ALA A 95 15.00 6.65 -6.51
C ALA A 95 13.57 6.07 -6.32
N ILE A 96 12.53 6.86 -6.56
CA ILE A 96 11.14 6.36 -6.60
C ILE A 96 10.94 5.35 -7.72
N ALA A 97 11.44 5.62 -8.92
CA ALA A 97 11.32 4.71 -10.06
C ALA A 97 12.02 3.36 -9.80
N SER A 98 13.15 3.37 -9.10
CA SER A 98 13.91 2.16 -8.77
C SER A 98 13.45 1.45 -7.48
N SER A 99 12.65 2.10 -6.65
CA SER A 99 12.08 1.54 -5.41
C SER A 99 10.59 1.26 -5.53
N LEU A 100 9.72 2.22 -5.24
CA LEU A 100 8.26 2.08 -5.24
C LEU A 100 7.70 1.58 -6.57
N LEU A 101 8.18 2.13 -7.69
CA LEU A 101 7.70 1.83 -9.04
C LEU A 101 8.51 0.72 -9.73
N SER A 102 9.50 0.14 -9.07
CA SER A 102 10.19 -1.03 -9.61
C SER A 102 9.21 -2.19 -9.81
N ILE A 103 9.44 -3.02 -10.82
CA ILE A 103 8.55 -4.16 -11.11
C ILE A 103 8.32 -5.04 -9.87
N PRO A 104 9.36 -5.47 -9.10
CA PRO A 104 9.14 -6.28 -7.92
C PRO A 104 8.29 -5.57 -6.85
N MET A 105 8.56 -4.30 -6.57
CA MET A 105 7.86 -3.57 -5.52
C MET A 105 6.42 -3.23 -5.92
N ALA A 106 6.21 -2.75 -7.14
CA ALA A 106 4.88 -2.44 -7.65
C ALA A 106 3.99 -3.70 -7.63
N HIS A 107 4.54 -4.86 -8.05
CA HIS A 107 3.84 -6.13 -7.98
C HIS A 107 3.50 -6.53 -6.53
N GLN A 108 4.45 -6.39 -5.60
CA GLN A 108 4.21 -6.68 -4.19
C GLN A 108 3.17 -5.74 -3.59
N LEU A 109 3.26 -4.45 -3.87
CA LEU A 109 2.32 -3.46 -3.35
C LEU A 109 0.88 -3.80 -3.76
N ILE A 110 0.66 -4.10 -5.03
CA ILE A 110 -0.66 -4.46 -5.56
C ILE A 110 -1.11 -5.84 -5.06
N GLY A 111 -0.25 -6.86 -5.13
CA GLY A 111 -0.63 -8.23 -4.83
C GLY A 111 -0.74 -8.54 -3.33
N PHE A 112 0.08 -7.90 -2.50
CA PHE A 112 0.22 -8.30 -1.10
C PHE A 112 0.03 -7.17 -0.10
N TYR A 113 0.29 -5.91 -0.45
CA TYR A 113 0.29 -4.79 0.51
C TYR A 113 -0.81 -3.76 0.27
N THR A 114 -1.83 -4.15 -0.49
CA THR A 114 -3.10 -3.46 -0.58
C THR A 114 -4.14 -4.27 0.21
N VAL A 115 -5.04 -3.61 0.91
CA VAL A 115 -6.06 -4.23 1.74
C VAL A 115 -7.43 -3.74 1.31
N ALA A 116 -8.31 -4.66 0.94
CA ALA A 116 -9.73 -4.35 0.77
C ALA A 116 -10.39 -4.34 2.15
N ASP A 117 -10.89 -3.20 2.58
CA ASP A 117 -11.62 -3.06 3.83
C ASP A 117 -13.12 -3.21 3.55
N ASN A 118 -13.69 -4.32 4.01
CA ASN A 118 -15.10 -4.62 3.79
C ASN A 118 -16.05 -3.76 4.65
N ALA A 119 -15.52 -3.07 5.67
CA ALA A 119 -16.35 -2.26 6.56
C ALA A 119 -16.79 -0.95 5.89
N ASP A 120 -15.88 -0.35 5.12
CA ASP A 120 -16.13 0.90 4.38
C ASP A 120 -16.12 0.72 2.85
N GLY A 121 -15.84 -0.49 2.37
CA GLY A 121 -15.84 -0.82 0.94
C GLY A 121 -14.68 -0.22 0.15
N VAL A 122 -13.65 0.30 0.82
CA VAL A 122 -12.55 0.99 0.17
C VAL A 122 -11.25 0.19 0.20
N LEU A 123 -10.41 0.44 -0.80
CA LEU A 123 -9.05 -0.06 -0.84
C LEU A 123 -8.14 0.82 0.02
N LYS A 124 -7.27 0.16 0.78
CA LYS A 124 -6.22 0.82 1.59
C LYS A 124 -4.86 0.31 1.16
N VAL A 125 -3.96 1.22 0.84
CA VAL A 125 -2.57 0.89 0.55
C VAL A 125 -1.71 1.10 1.80
N MET A 126 -0.78 0.17 2.05
CA MET A 126 0.10 0.27 3.21
C MET A 126 1.13 1.39 3.04
N ARG A 127 1.44 2.06 4.14
CA ARG A 127 2.57 2.99 4.22
C ARG A 127 3.89 2.22 4.16
N SER A 128 4.97 2.86 3.73
CA SER A 128 6.29 2.24 3.59
C SER A 128 6.75 1.52 4.87
N TYR A 129 6.67 2.16 6.03
CA TYR A 129 7.08 1.53 7.29
C TYR A 129 6.20 0.32 7.68
N GLN A 130 4.93 0.32 7.31
CA GLN A 130 4.05 -0.84 7.51
C GLN A 130 4.45 -2.00 6.61
N TYR A 131 4.79 -1.70 5.36
CA TYR A 131 5.36 -2.67 4.43
C TYR A 131 6.62 -3.31 5.00
N TYR A 132 7.60 -2.50 5.44
CA TYR A 132 8.85 -3.01 5.99
C TYR A 132 8.62 -3.84 7.26
N ALA A 133 7.71 -3.40 8.14
CA ALA A 133 7.37 -4.15 9.34
C ALA A 133 6.74 -5.51 9.02
N ALA A 134 5.75 -5.55 8.13
CA ALA A 134 5.08 -6.78 7.73
C ALA A 134 6.02 -7.75 7.00
N SER A 135 6.88 -7.22 6.12
CA SER A 135 7.92 -7.99 5.45
C SER A 135 8.92 -8.60 6.43
N ALA A 136 9.41 -7.80 7.39
CA ALA A 136 10.35 -8.27 8.41
C ALA A 136 9.73 -9.38 9.29
N ILE A 137 8.46 -9.26 9.67
CA ILE A 137 7.76 -10.30 10.43
C ILE A 137 7.66 -11.59 9.60
N SER A 138 7.23 -11.50 8.35
CA SER A 138 7.12 -12.64 7.44
C SER A 138 8.47 -13.33 7.23
N ASP A 139 9.52 -12.55 7.02
CA ASP A 139 10.89 -13.04 6.86
C ASP A 139 11.40 -13.78 8.09
N VAL A 140 11.13 -13.28 9.28
CA VAL A 140 11.51 -13.97 10.54
C VAL A 140 10.77 -15.30 10.65
N VAL A 141 9.49 -15.35 10.34
CA VAL A 141 8.71 -16.58 10.42
C VAL A 141 9.22 -17.61 9.41
N SER A 142 9.40 -17.23 8.14
CA SER A 142 9.80 -18.15 7.07
C SER A 142 11.25 -18.64 7.19
N LYS A 143 12.16 -17.81 7.72
CA LYS A 143 13.60 -18.13 7.83
C LYS A 143 14.00 -18.79 9.15
N THR A 144 13.14 -18.81 10.17
CA THR A 144 13.44 -19.39 11.47
C THR A 144 13.37 -20.91 11.41
N LYS A 145 14.42 -21.57 11.93
CA LYS A 145 14.44 -23.05 12.12
C LYS A 145 13.72 -23.38 13.42
N TRP A 146 12.40 -23.60 13.34
CA TRP A 146 11.52 -23.79 14.49
C TRP A 146 11.86 -25.03 15.33
N ASP A 147 12.43 -26.07 14.74
CA ASP A 147 12.82 -27.31 15.44
C ASP A 147 14.10 -27.17 16.24
N SER A 148 14.79 -26.04 16.15
CA SER A 148 16.10 -25.86 16.82
C SER A 148 16.01 -25.59 18.33
N GLY A 149 14.81 -25.37 18.87
CA GLY A 149 14.61 -24.95 20.28
C GLY A 149 15.14 -23.54 20.61
N LYS A 150 15.66 -22.81 19.61
CA LYS A 150 16.24 -21.46 19.75
C LYS A 150 15.34 -20.39 19.15
N GLN A 151 14.04 -20.63 19.12
CA GLN A 151 13.08 -19.68 18.56
C GLN A 151 13.12 -18.39 19.38
N ARG A 152 13.33 -17.30 18.68
CA ARG A 152 13.20 -15.96 19.24
C ARG A 152 12.12 -15.24 18.46
N GLY A 153 11.15 -14.73 19.19
CA GLY A 153 10.18 -13.79 18.64
C GLY A 153 10.84 -12.46 18.28
N GLY A 154 10.04 -11.48 17.98
CA GLY A 154 10.47 -10.12 17.72
C GLY A 154 9.43 -9.13 18.22
N TYR A 155 9.71 -7.87 18.04
CA TYR A 155 8.79 -6.79 18.32
C TYR A 155 8.90 -5.72 17.25
N ILE A 156 7.79 -5.03 17.01
CA ILE A 156 7.74 -3.86 16.15
C ILE A 156 7.29 -2.68 16.99
N TRP A 157 8.09 -1.64 17.00
CA TRP A 157 7.77 -0.42 17.73
C TRP A 157 6.91 0.50 16.84
N HIS A 158 5.65 0.62 17.22
CA HIS A 158 4.69 1.51 16.55
C HIS A 158 4.21 2.61 17.50
N THR A 159 4.15 3.84 17.04
CA THR A 159 3.49 4.94 17.76
C THR A 159 1.97 4.79 17.74
N THR A 160 1.28 5.53 18.59
CA THR A 160 -0.19 5.59 18.58
C THR A 160 -0.68 6.17 17.24
N GLY A 161 -1.72 5.58 16.65
CA GLY A 161 -2.28 6.03 15.38
C GLY A 161 -1.50 5.63 14.12
N SER A 162 -0.33 4.95 14.25
CA SER A 162 0.48 4.54 13.09
C SER A 162 -0.05 3.32 12.33
N GLY A 163 -1.24 2.80 12.68
CA GLY A 163 -1.84 1.66 11.96
C GLY A 163 -1.31 0.29 12.37
N LYS A 164 -1.00 0.08 13.66
CA LYS A 164 -0.60 -1.22 14.22
C LYS A 164 -1.50 -2.36 13.79
N THR A 165 -2.81 -2.14 13.83
CA THR A 165 -3.82 -3.15 13.47
C THR A 165 -3.65 -3.62 12.02
N MET A 166 -3.44 -2.69 11.09
CA MET A 166 -3.24 -3.03 9.68
C MET A 166 -1.94 -3.80 9.47
N THR A 167 -0.85 -3.38 10.10
CA THR A 167 0.44 -4.09 10.04
C THR A 167 0.31 -5.51 10.57
N SER A 168 -0.30 -5.69 11.75
CA SER A 168 -0.49 -7.00 12.38
C SER A 168 -1.40 -7.91 11.56
N PHE A 169 -2.51 -7.37 11.06
CA PHE A 169 -3.42 -8.11 10.19
C PHE A 169 -2.72 -8.60 8.93
N LYS A 170 -2.02 -7.69 8.25
CA LYS A 170 -1.34 -8.03 7.01
C LYS A 170 -0.23 -9.06 7.22
N SER A 171 0.53 -8.95 8.31
CA SER A 171 1.51 -9.97 8.69
C SER A 171 0.87 -11.34 8.91
N ALA A 172 -0.23 -11.38 9.64
CA ALA A 172 -0.98 -12.62 9.88
C ALA A 172 -1.48 -13.23 8.56
N GLN A 173 -2.03 -12.41 7.67
CA GLN A 173 -2.50 -12.84 6.35
C GLN A 173 -1.36 -13.39 5.49
N LEU A 174 -0.21 -12.71 5.43
CA LEU A 174 0.96 -13.16 4.66
C LEU A 174 1.46 -14.52 5.16
N ILE A 175 1.62 -14.68 6.48
CA ILE A 175 2.07 -15.93 7.10
C ILE A 175 1.07 -17.08 6.84
N SER A 176 -0.22 -16.80 6.95
CA SER A 176 -1.25 -17.77 6.66
C SER A 176 -1.27 -18.23 5.20
N ASN A 177 -1.03 -17.29 4.27
CA ASN A 177 -1.06 -17.57 2.83
C ASN A 177 0.21 -18.27 2.34
N SER A 178 1.36 -18.06 3.00
CA SER A 178 2.63 -18.70 2.64
C SER A 178 2.76 -20.14 3.15
N ASN A 179 1.85 -20.60 4.00
CA ASN A 179 1.92 -21.89 4.71
C ASN A 179 3.16 -22.04 5.59
N ASP A 180 3.75 -20.94 6.03
CA ASP A 180 4.87 -20.94 6.98
C ASP A 180 4.44 -21.27 8.43
N ALA A 181 3.13 -21.26 8.70
CA ALA A 181 2.54 -21.66 9.97
C ALA A 181 1.18 -22.32 9.78
N ASP A 182 0.92 -23.37 10.56
CA ASP A 182 -0.36 -24.09 10.57
C ASP A 182 -1.50 -23.24 11.15
N LYS A 183 -1.18 -22.35 12.07
CA LYS A 183 -2.15 -21.46 12.73
C LYS A 183 -1.51 -20.12 13.06
N VAL A 184 -2.29 -19.07 12.87
CA VAL A 184 -1.94 -17.71 13.31
C VAL A 184 -2.93 -17.26 14.37
N ILE A 185 -2.43 -16.93 15.57
CA ILE A 185 -3.25 -16.44 16.69
C ILE A 185 -3.01 -14.95 16.85
N PHE A 186 -4.07 -14.18 16.74
CA PHE A 186 -4.05 -12.72 16.92
C PHE A 186 -4.61 -12.38 18.31
N LEU A 187 -3.72 -11.94 19.21
CA LEU A 187 -4.09 -11.56 20.57
C LEU A 187 -4.16 -10.04 20.70
N THR A 188 -5.27 -9.52 21.20
CA THR A 188 -5.50 -8.09 21.42
C THR A 188 -5.87 -7.82 22.86
N ASP A 189 -5.47 -6.67 23.40
CA ASP A 189 -5.76 -6.23 24.77
C ASP A 189 -7.10 -5.48 24.87
N ARG A 190 -7.72 -5.10 23.74
CA ARG A 190 -8.95 -4.30 23.70
C ARG A 190 -9.97 -4.86 22.73
N ILE A 191 -11.21 -4.89 23.16
CA ILE A 191 -12.38 -5.37 22.39
C ILE A 191 -12.61 -4.52 21.10
N ALA A 192 -12.25 -3.23 21.11
CA ALA A 192 -12.43 -2.33 19.97
C ALA A 192 -11.69 -2.73 18.68
N VAL A 193 -10.69 -3.63 18.78
CA VAL A 193 -9.95 -4.15 17.61
C VAL A 193 -10.68 -5.32 16.95
N SER A 194 -11.64 -5.96 17.62
CA SER A 194 -12.32 -7.15 17.12
C SER A 194 -13.38 -6.88 16.04
N TYR A 195 -13.70 -5.62 15.77
CA TYR A 195 -14.71 -5.25 14.77
C TYR A 195 -14.13 -5.02 13.36
N THR A 196 -12.83 -5.02 13.19
CA THR A 196 -12.25 -5.17 11.86
C THR A 196 -12.44 -6.63 11.47
N HIS A 197 -13.46 -6.93 10.68
CA HIS A 197 -13.79 -8.29 10.23
C HIS A 197 -12.62 -8.88 9.43
N LEU A 198 -11.76 -9.59 10.15
CA LEU A 198 -10.71 -10.43 9.61
C LEU A 198 -11.35 -11.70 9.05
N ARG A 199 -12.01 -11.65 7.91
CA ARG A 199 -12.30 -12.84 7.13
C ARG A 199 -11.15 -13.09 6.18
N ALA A 200 -10.23 -13.97 6.58
CA ALA A 200 -9.41 -14.68 5.63
C ALA A 200 -10.34 -15.67 4.89
N HIS A 201 -10.42 -15.55 3.58
CA HIS A 201 -10.95 -16.57 2.70
C HIS A 201 -9.80 -17.41 2.20
#